data_7d4588658f9d018ba2cd11ce5944576b
#
_entry.id   7d4588658f9d018ba2cd11ce5944576b
#
_cell.length_a   1.000
_cell.length_b   1.000
_cell.length_c   1.000
_cell.angle_alpha   90.00
_cell.angle_beta   90.00
_cell.angle_gamma   90.00
#
_symmetry.space_group_name_H-M   'P 1'
#
loop_
_entity.id
_entity.type
_entity.pdbx_description
1 polymer ?
#
loop_
_entity_poly.entity_id
_entity_poly.type
_entity_poly.pdbx_seq_one_letter_code
_entity_poly.pdbx_strand_id
1 'polypeptide(L)'
;MDDTIKSNICFGVEEKNIDQSRFNNAIKLAQIEDFINSLQNKEMTKIGNLGSRISGGQKQRIAIARALYINPEILVIDEGTSSLDLDNENKIMEEINKIKRDKTIIIVSHRPNALTYCDKIYSIANKQISIKK
;
A
#
# COMPACT_ATOMS: atom_id res chain seq x y z
N MET A 1 9.41 -9.49 7.22
CA MET A 1 9.67 -10.90 7.58
C MET A 1 10.56 -11.50 6.50
N ASP A 2 11.48 -12.40 6.87
CA ASP A 2 12.32 -13.13 5.92
C ASP A 2 11.51 -14.28 5.30
N ASP A 3 10.58 -13.94 4.44
CA ASP A 3 9.64 -14.87 3.81
C ASP A 3 9.36 -14.43 2.37
N THR A 4 8.51 -15.16 1.67
CA THR A 4 8.10 -14.83 0.30
C THR A 4 7.31 -13.53 0.23
N ILE A 5 7.24 -12.92 -0.96
CA ILE A 5 6.36 -11.77 -1.22
C ILE A 5 4.92 -12.13 -0.89
N LYS A 6 4.47 -13.32 -1.32
CA LYS A 6 3.10 -13.81 -1.08
C LYS A 6 2.80 -13.89 0.42
N SER A 7 3.66 -14.53 1.22
CA SER A 7 3.50 -14.63 2.67
C SER A 7 3.51 -13.26 3.35
N ASN A 8 4.31 -12.31 2.83
CA ASN A 8 4.34 -10.96 3.37
C ASN A 8 3.07 -10.17 3.08
N ILE A 9 2.44 -10.35 1.92
CA ILE A 9 1.18 -9.70 1.55
C ILE A 9 0.00 -10.36 2.28
N CYS A 10 -0.06 -11.70 2.27
CA CYS A 10 -1.12 -12.49 2.92
C CYS A 10 -0.82 -12.76 4.40
N PHE A 11 -0.14 -11.83 5.08
CA PHE A 11 0.31 -11.99 6.45
C PHE A 11 -0.81 -12.41 7.41
N GLY A 12 -0.55 -13.48 8.18
CA GLY A 12 -1.53 -14.03 9.14
C GLY A 12 -2.58 -14.95 8.54
N VAL A 13 -2.52 -15.22 7.23
CA VAL A 13 -3.43 -16.15 6.55
C VAL A 13 -2.69 -17.45 6.24
N GLU A 14 -3.25 -18.60 6.63
CA GLU A 14 -2.71 -19.90 6.25
C GLU A 14 -2.73 -20.09 4.73
N GLU A 15 -1.70 -20.72 4.17
CA GLU A 15 -1.52 -20.85 2.71
C GLU A 15 -2.74 -21.44 2.00
N LYS A 16 -3.38 -22.45 2.61
CA LYS A 16 -4.60 -23.09 2.06
C LYS A 16 -5.83 -22.16 2.02
N ASN A 17 -5.81 -21.07 2.80
CA ASN A 17 -6.90 -20.11 2.93
C ASN A 17 -6.65 -18.83 2.13
N ILE A 18 -5.54 -18.74 1.40
CA ILE A 18 -5.21 -17.56 0.60
C ILE A 18 -6.17 -17.46 -0.59
N ASP A 19 -6.91 -16.35 -0.64
CA ASP A 19 -7.72 -15.98 -1.79
C ASP A 19 -6.82 -15.39 -2.89
N GLN A 20 -6.60 -16.16 -3.96
CA GLN A 20 -5.73 -15.75 -5.07
C GLN A 20 -6.30 -14.56 -5.85
N SER A 21 -7.62 -14.44 -5.99
CA SER A 21 -8.23 -13.29 -6.67
C SER A 21 -7.99 -12.00 -5.88
N ARG A 22 -8.16 -12.06 -4.57
CA ARG A 22 -7.88 -10.95 -3.66
C ARG A 22 -6.39 -10.58 -3.65
N PHE A 23 -5.50 -11.57 -3.67
CA PHE A 23 -4.06 -11.34 -3.80
C PHE A 23 -3.72 -10.60 -5.10
N ASN A 24 -4.22 -11.08 -6.24
CA ASN A 24 -3.98 -10.47 -7.54
C ASN A 24 -4.50 -9.02 -7.59
N ASN A 25 -5.68 -8.78 -7.04
CA ASN A 25 -6.24 -7.43 -6.94
C ASN A 25 -5.37 -6.51 -6.07
N ALA A 26 -4.90 -7.00 -4.93
CA ALA A 26 -4.06 -6.23 -4.01
C ALA A 26 -2.72 -5.81 -4.63
N ILE A 27 -2.02 -6.72 -5.35
CA ILE A 27 -0.74 -6.41 -6.01
C ILE A 27 -0.92 -5.43 -7.18
N LYS A 28 -2.05 -5.51 -7.90
CA LYS A 28 -2.39 -4.59 -8.97
C LYS A 28 -2.67 -3.18 -8.42
N LEU A 29 -3.52 -3.05 -7.42
CA LEU A 29 -3.84 -1.76 -6.77
C LEU A 29 -2.58 -1.12 -6.15
N ALA A 30 -1.68 -1.91 -5.58
CA ALA A 30 -0.40 -1.44 -5.03
C ALA A 30 0.67 -1.18 -6.09
N GLN A 31 0.35 -1.32 -7.38
CA GLN A 31 1.27 -1.08 -8.51
C GLN A 31 2.59 -1.88 -8.40
N ILE A 32 2.54 -3.13 -7.91
CA ILE A 32 3.73 -3.99 -7.72
C ILE A 32 3.71 -5.26 -8.59
N GLU A 33 2.64 -5.49 -9.33
CA GLU A 33 2.43 -6.68 -10.16
C GLU A 33 3.57 -6.89 -11.17
N ASP A 34 3.95 -5.85 -11.92
CA ASP A 34 5.03 -5.93 -12.93
C ASP A 34 6.37 -6.32 -12.31
N PHE A 35 6.69 -5.73 -11.12
CA PHE A 35 7.88 -6.10 -10.38
C PHE A 35 7.86 -7.58 -9.99
N ILE A 36 6.75 -8.06 -9.42
CA ILE A 36 6.60 -9.47 -9.02
C ILE A 36 6.77 -10.38 -10.24
N ASN A 37 6.14 -10.04 -11.37
CA ASN A 37 6.21 -10.82 -12.60
C ASN A 37 7.61 -10.84 -13.24
N SER A 38 8.44 -9.83 -12.99
CA SER A 38 9.84 -9.78 -13.46
C SER A 38 10.78 -10.70 -12.68
N LEU A 39 10.38 -11.19 -11.52
CA LEU A 39 11.20 -12.05 -10.68
C LEU A 39 11.12 -13.52 -11.13
N GLN A 40 12.24 -14.24 -11.03
CA GLN A 40 12.34 -15.67 -11.43
C GLN A 40 11.30 -16.55 -10.70
N ASN A 41 11.13 -16.35 -9.39
CA ASN A 41 10.19 -17.09 -8.56
C ASN A 41 8.90 -16.30 -8.27
N LYS A 42 8.64 -15.21 -9.01
CA LYS A 42 7.46 -14.36 -8.87
C LYS A 42 7.13 -14.07 -7.39
N GLU A 43 5.88 -14.26 -7.00
CA GLU A 43 5.38 -14.05 -5.63
C GLU A 43 6.01 -14.99 -4.58
N MET A 44 6.64 -16.08 -5.02
CA MET A 44 7.38 -17.01 -4.14
C MET A 44 8.82 -16.56 -3.88
N THR A 45 9.24 -15.42 -4.41
CA THR A 45 10.57 -14.86 -4.17
C THR A 45 10.69 -14.41 -2.71
N LYS A 46 11.74 -14.87 -2.01
CA LYS A 46 12.09 -14.44 -0.65
C LYS A 46 12.70 -13.05 -0.68
N ILE A 47 12.18 -12.14 0.12
CA ILE A 47 12.61 -10.73 0.15
C ILE A 47 13.78 -10.45 1.11
N GLY A 48 14.26 -11.49 1.81
CA GLY A 48 15.39 -11.39 2.74
C GLY A 48 15.03 -10.71 4.07
N ASN A 49 15.99 -10.74 4.98
CA ASN A 49 15.82 -10.18 6.32
C ASN A 49 15.53 -8.67 6.21
N LEU A 50 14.42 -8.22 6.79
CA LEU A 50 13.94 -6.83 6.71
C LEU A 50 13.79 -6.29 5.27
N GLY A 51 13.61 -7.18 4.29
CA GLY A 51 13.49 -6.80 2.88
C GLY A 51 14.82 -6.31 2.27
N SER A 52 15.97 -6.83 2.72
CA SER A 52 17.30 -6.41 2.26
C SER A 52 17.53 -6.60 0.76
N ARG A 53 16.70 -7.41 0.09
CA ARG A 53 16.81 -7.73 -1.34
C ARG A 53 15.89 -6.90 -2.25
N ILE A 54 15.14 -5.94 -1.68
CA ILE A 54 14.19 -5.10 -2.40
C ILE A 54 14.36 -3.63 -2.04
N SER A 55 14.01 -2.73 -2.96
CA SER A 55 14.12 -1.28 -2.75
C SER A 55 13.12 -0.77 -1.69
N GLY A 56 13.33 0.43 -1.18
CA GLY A 56 12.41 1.10 -0.25
C GLY A 56 11.00 1.24 -0.83
N GLY A 57 10.90 1.65 -2.09
CA GLY A 57 9.62 1.77 -2.78
C GLY A 57 8.91 0.42 -2.97
N GLN A 58 9.65 -0.66 -3.25
CA GLN A 58 9.07 -2.01 -3.33
C GLN A 58 8.56 -2.49 -1.97
N LYS A 59 9.29 -2.20 -0.87
CA LYS A 59 8.81 -2.49 0.50
C LYS A 59 7.50 -1.78 0.80
N GLN A 60 7.40 -0.49 0.47
CA GLN A 60 6.17 0.27 0.67
C GLN A 60 5.00 -0.28 -0.13
N ARG A 61 5.20 -0.63 -1.39
CA ARG A 61 4.13 -1.23 -2.21
C ARG A 61 3.68 -2.59 -1.67
N ILE A 62 4.60 -3.42 -1.15
CA ILE A 62 4.24 -4.68 -0.47
C ILE A 62 3.41 -4.39 0.80
N ALA A 63 3.76 -3.36 1.58
CA ALA A 63 2.99 -2.97 2.76
C ALA A 63 1.58 -2.47 2.39
N ILE A 64 1.46 -1.70 1.31
CA ILE A 64 0.16 -1.26 0.76
C ILE A 64 -0.64 -2.47 0.26
N ALA A 65 -0.02 -3.39 -0.49
CA ALA A 65 -0.68 -4.61 -0.97
C ALA A 65 -1.20 -5.47 0.19
N ARG A 66 -0.43 -5.60 1.28
CA ARG A 66 -0.85 -6.29 2.51
C ARG A 66 -2.10 -5.65 3.11
N ALA A 67 -2.12 -4.33 3.26
CA ALA A 67 -3.27 -3.61 3.78
C ALA A 67 -4.51 -3.78 2.89
N LEU A 68 -4.34 -3.75 1.57
CA LEU A 68 -5.40 -3.94 0.60
C LEU A 68 -5.91 -5.40 0.55
N TYR A 69 -5.02 -6.39 0.73
CA TYR A 69 -5.41 -7.80 0.79
C TYR A 69 -6.36 -8.10 1.94
N ILE A 70 -6.13 -7.52 3.11
CA ILE A 70 -7.01 -7.63 4.29
C ILE A 70 -8.40 -7.04 3.99
N ASN A 71 -8.48 -6.09 3.07
CA ASN A 71 -9.72 -5.42 2.65
C ASN A 71 -10.50 -4.76 3.82
N PRO A 72 -9.87 -3.91 4.65
CA PRO A 72 -10.49 -3.32 5.82
C PRO A 72 -11.55 -2.29 5.44
N GLU A 73 -12.52 -2.01 6.33
CA GLU A 73 -13.47 -0.91 6.19
C GLU A 73 -12.80 0.47 6.37
N ILE A 74 -11.77 0.53 7.22
CA ILE A 74 -10.97 1.74 7.48
C ILE A 74 -9.52 1.43 7.08
N LEU A 75 -9.01 2.14 6.08
CA LEU A 75 -7.62 2.06 5.63
C LEU A 75 -6.86 3.29 6.12
N VAL A 76 -5.80 3.09 6.90
CA VAL A 76 -4.90 4.16 7.36
C VAL A 76 -3.58 4.06 6.59
N ILE A 77 -3.18 5.15 5.96
CA ILE A 77 -1.91 5.29 5.23
C ILE A 77 -1.12 6.40 5.92
N ASP A 78 -0.18 5.99 6.77
CA ASP A 78 0.69 6.91 7.51
C ASP A 78 2.06 6.96 6.80
N GLU A 79 2.32 8.08 6.10
CA GLU A 79 3.50 8.28 5.24
C GLU A 79 3.81 7.10 4.29
N GLY A 80 2.78 6.31 3.96
CA GLY A 80 2.90 5.04 3.22
C GLY A 80 3.40 5.19 1.77
N THR A 81 3.56 6.41 1.27
CA THR A 81 4.09 6.70 -0.07
C THR A 81 5.40 7.49 -0.04
N SER A 82 5.98 7.73 1.14
CA SER A 82 7.13 8.63 1.34
C SER A 82 8.42 8.21 0.61
N SER A 83 8.64 6.91 0.38
CA SER A 83 9.79 6.37 -0.37
C SER A 83 9.52 6.17 -1.87
N LEU A 84 8.35 6.59 -2.36
CA LEU A 84 7.99 6.51 -3.78
C LEU A 84 8.38 7.81 -4.50
N ASP A 85 8.74 7.68 -5.77
CA ASP A 85 8.78 8.83 -6.68
C ASP A 85 7.35 9.31 -6.99
N LEU A 86 7.23 10.53 -7.52
CA LEU A 86 5.95 11.18 -7.75
C LEU A 86 5.02 10.41 -8.68
N ASP A 87 5.56 9.80 -9.74
CA ASP A 87 4.74 9.07 -10.72
C ASP A 87 4.13 7.81 -10.11
N ASN A 88 4.92 7.08 -9.33
CA ASN A 88 4.46 5.89 -8.63
C ASN A 88 3.50 6.23 -7.48
N GLU A 89 3.75 7.33 -6.77
CA GLU A 89 2.81 7.84 -5.76
C GLU A 89 1.46 8.16 -6.38
N ASN A 90 1.43 8.93 -7.48
CA ASN A 90 0.21 9.30 -8.17
C ASN A 90 -0.60 8.07 -8.63
N LYS A 91 0.06 7.09 -9.25
CA LYS A 91 -0.61 5.84 -9.68
C LYS A 91 -1.27 5.09 -8.53
N ILE A 92 -0.58 4.96 -7.39
CA ILE A 92 -1.14 4.32 -6.21
C ILE A 92 -2.32 5.13 -5.65
N MET A 93 -2.18 6.46 -5.57
CA MET A 93 -3.25 7.32 -5.08
C MET A 93 -4.48 7.30 -5.98
N GLU A 94 -4.30 7.20 -7.30
CA GLU A 94 -5.40 7.00 -8.25
C GLU A 94 -6.15 5.68 -7.98
N GLU A 95 -5.42 4.58 -7.77
CA GLU A 95 -6.04 3.28 -7.45
C GLU A 95 -6.77 3.31 -6.10
N ILE A 96 -6.17 3.93 -5.08
CA ILE A 96 -6.80 4.13 -3.78
C ILE A 96 -8.07 5.00 -3.90
N ASN A 97 -8.04 6.04 -4.74
CA ASN A 97 -9.20 6.88 -4.99
C ASN A 97 -10.39 6.13 -5.63
N LYS A 98 -10.13 5.08 -6.42
CA LYS A 98 -11.20 4.25 -7.01
C LYS A 98 -11.97 3.45 -5.95
N ILE A 99 -11.31 3.03 -4.88
CA ILE A 99 -11.90 2.21 -3.81
C ILE A 99 -12.47 3.03 -2.64
N LYS A 100 -12.32 4.37 -2.64
CA LYS A 100 -12.77 5.24 -1.53
C LYS A 100 -14.29 5.25 -1.31
N ARG A 101 -15.09 4.84 -2.30
CA ARG A 101 -16.56 4.80 -2.18
C ARG A 101 -17.04 3.76 -1.17
N ASP A 102 -16.26 2.70 -1.01
CA ASP A 102 -16.63 1.56 -0.18
C ASP A 102 -15.87 1.52 1.15
N LYS A 103 -15.03 2.53 1.40
CA LYS A 103 -14.11 2.55 2.55
C LYS A 103 -13.90 3.95 3.11
N THR A 104 -13.58 4.01 4.40
CA THR A 104 -12.99 5.21 5.00
C THR A 104 -11.47 5.15 4.83
N ILE A 105 -10.89 6.15 4.18
CA ILE A 105 -9.43 6.21 3.96
C ILE A 105 -8.89 7.42 4.71
N ILE A 106 -7.94 7.16 5.61
CA ILE A 106 -7.23 8.19 6.39
C ILE A 106 -5.80 8.25 5.87
N ILE A 107 -5.37 9.41 5.40
CA ILE A 107 -4.03 9.63 4.87
C ILE A 107 -3.31 10.65 5.74
N VAL A 108 -2.17 10.26 6.28
CA VAL A 108 -1.22 11.17 6.93
C VAL A 108 -0.05 11.36 5.98
N SER A 109 0.13 12.59 5.51
CA SER A 109 1.18 12.90 4.55
C SER A 109 1.64 14.34 4.67
N HIS A 110 2.93 14.56 4.48
CA HIS A 110 3.52 15.88 4.27
C HIS A 110 3.59 16.28 2.79
N ARG A 111 3.18 15.39 1.90
CA ARG A 111 3.21 15.59 0.44
C ARG A 111 1.89 16.17 -0.07
N PRO A 112 1.90 17.34 -0.71
CA PRO A 112 0.67 17.97 -1.23
C PRO A 112 -0.09 17.07 -2.21
N ASN A 113 0.61 16.28 -3.04
CA ASN A 113 0.00 15.44 -4.06
C ASN A 113 -0.94 14.39 -3.46
N ALA A 114 -0.55 13.72 -2.38
CA ALA A 114 -1.40 12.74 -1.71
C ALA A 114 -2.72 13.36 -1.21
N LEU A 115 -2.69 14.64 -0.82
CA LEU A 115 -3.85 15.35 -0.28
C LEU A 115 -4.84 15.77 -1.37
N THR A 116 -4.45 15.83 -2.65
CA THR A 116 -5.36 16.23 -3.74
C THR A 116 -6.53 15.26 -3.90
N TYR A 117 -6.34 14.00 -3.56
CA TYR A 117 -7.35 12.93 -3.64
C TYR A 117 -8.31 12.91 -2.44
N CYS A 118 -8.05 13.70 -1.39
CA CYS A 118 -8.85 13.72 -0.18
C CYS A 118 -10.10 14.61 -0.33
N ASP A 119 -11.22 14.12 0.21
CA ASP A 119 -12.48 14.87 0.26
C ASP A 119 -12.45 15.93 1.38
N LYS A 120 -11.71 15.64 2.47
CA LYS A 120 -11.50 16.54 3.61
C LYS A 120 -10.04 16.56 4.01
N ILE A 121 -9.51 17.73 4.32
CA ILE A 121 -8.13 17.92 4.77
C ILE A 121 -8.16 18.61 6.13
N TYR A 122 -7.50 17.97 7.10
CA TYR A 122 -7.30 18.51 8.44
C TYR A 122 -5.83 18.87 8.62
N SER A 123 -5.56 20.02 9.21
CA SER A 123 -4.22 20.43 9.63
C SER A 123 -4.15 20.41 11.15
N ILE A 124 -3.08 19.83 11.68
CA ILE A 124 -2.79 19.80 13.11
C ILE A 124 -1.58 20.71 13.36
N ALA A 125 -1.78 21.79 14.08
CA ALA A 125 -0.74 22.72 14.48
C ALA A 125 -1.03 23.25 15.90
N ASN A 126 0.01 23.42 16.72
CA ASN A 126 -0.11 23.94 18.09
C ASN A 126 -1.15 23.20 18.94
N LYS A 127 -1.25 21.87 18.80
CA LYS A 127 -2.25 21.02 19.46
C LYS A 127 -3.73 21.36 19.12
N GLN A 128 -3.94 22.03 18.00
CA GLN A 128 -5.28 22.39 17.48
C GLN A 128 -5.49 21.77 16.10
N ILE A 129 -6.73 21.41 15.81
CA ILE A 129 -7.14 20.86 14.52
C ILE A 129 -7.91 21.96 13.77
N SER A 130 -7.53 22.19 12.52
CA SER A 130 -8.25 23.07 11.60
C SER A 130 -8.59 22.35 10.30
N ILE A 131 -9.75 22.64 9.73
CA ILE A 131 -10.18 22.12 8.43
C ILE A 131 -9.64 23.04 7.35
N LYS A 132 -8.97 22.49 6.34
CA LYS A 132 -8.45 23.23 5.17
C LYS A 132 -9.25 23.00 3.89
N LYS A 133 -10.00 21.88 3.80
CA LYS A 133 -10.86 21.51 2.67
C LYS A 133 -12.00 20.62 3.16
#